data_6157ee73bc9c54a0255b33bfd97dced7
#
_entry.id   6157ee73bc9c54a0255b33bfd97dced7
#
_cell.length_a   1.000
_cell.length_b   1.000
_cell.length_c   1.000
_cell.angle_alpha   90.00
_cell.angle_beta   90.00
_cell.angle_gamma   90.00
#
_symmetry.space_group_name_H-M   'P 1'
#
loop_
_entity.id
_entity.type
_entity.pdbx_description
1 polymer ?
#
loop_
_entity_poly.entity_id
_entity_poly.type
_entity_poly.pdbx_seq_one_letter_code
_entity_poly.pdbx_strand_id
1 'polypeptide(L)'
;ANPDIKCFGYQHAAVFKHQHAIKRSLEEKYNPDVVLTSGIIAKDIFEKSQIESGKIACLGSYKHRTPNLTTGEAQCCLVVPEGLVSECLILFKLSLGYAKQYPDQQFIWRLHPLLNFDDIRKHGVSLNSLPSNIHLSENSLDDDIQKCDSALYRGSTAIVNAINAGLKPIYYKQSTDELSIDPIYQQKQGKETVQNQNELHLAFNKNIDAKTRQALQDFAQDFYTPLNVNALLNEIVC
;
A
#
# COMPACT_ATOMS: atom_id res chain seq x y z
N ALA A 1 -5.52 19.83 31.05
CA ALA A 1 -4.26 19.83 30.30
C ALA A 1 -3.45 21.05 30.73
N ASN A 2 -2.12 20.92 30.79
CA ASN A 2 -1.25 22.08 31.02
C ASN A 2 -1.25 22.90 29.72
N PRO A 3 -1.66 24.19 29.74
CA PRO A 3 -1.78 25.03 28.54
C PRO A 3 -0.42 25.31 27.87
N ASP A 4 0.68 25.07 28.58
CA ASP A 4 2.03 25.30 28.07
C ASP A 4 2.63 24.07 27.32
N ILE A 5 1.87 22.96 27.22
CA ILE A 5 2.34 21.74 26.53
C ILE A 5 1.70 21.66 25.15
N LYS A 6 2.54 21.81 24.12
CA LYS A 6 2.15 21.62 22.71
C LYS A 6 1.96 20.14 22.38
N CYS A 7 0.82 19.76 21.82
CA CYS A 7 0.47 18.39 21.46
C CYS A 7 0.66 18.17 19.95
N PHE A 8 1.43 17.13 19.58
CA PHE A 8 1.68 16.75 18.20
C PHE A 8 1.01 15.40 17.89
N GLY A 9 0.22 15.35 16.83
CA GLY A 9 -0.30 14.12 16.28
C GLY A 9 0.49 13.72 15.04
N TYR A 10 1.03 12.48 14.97
CA TYR A 10 1.72 12.00 13.78
C TYR A 10 0.91 10.94 13.04
N GLN A 11 0.54 11.27 11.80
CA GLN A 11 -0.15 10.36 10.89
C GLN A 11 0.88 9.52 10.12
N HIS A 12 1.15 8.29 10.58
CA HIS A 12 2.16 7.38 10.05
C HIS A 12 1.62 6.28 9.13
N ALA A 13 0.30 6.03 9.17
CA ALA A 13 -0.36 4.99 8.37
C ALA A 13 -1.08 5.58 7.16
N ALA A 14 -1.46 4.78 6.18
CA ALA A 14 -2.30 5.22 5.07
C ALA A 14 -3.63 5.78 5.56
N VAL A 15 -4.11 6.85 4.93
CA VAL A 15 -5.45 7.38 5.15
C VAL A 15 -6.38 6.79 4.11
N PHE A 16 -7.22 5.83 4.51
CA PHE A 16 -8.15 5.18 3.60
C PHE A 16 -9.35 6.08 3.24
N LYS A 17 -9.94 5.82 2.08
CA LYS A 17 -11.06 6.61 1.54
C LYS A 17 -12.21 6.74 2.53
N HIS A 18 -12.59 5.65 3.20
CA HIS A 18 -13.73 5.58 4.12
C HIS A 18 -13.35 5.71 5.60
N GLN A 19 -12.12 6.10 5.89
CA GLN A 19 -11.64 6.32 7.26
C GLN A 19 -12.04 7.74 7.72
N HIS A 20 -13.31 7.91 8.10
CA HIS A 20 -13.84 9.22 8.44
C HIS A 20 -13.44 9.71 9.84
N ALA A 21 -13.21 8.80 10.78
CA ALA A 21 -12.95 9.15 12.19
C ALA A 21 -11.74 10.10 12.36
N ILE A 22 -10.68 9.88 11.61
CA ILE A 22 -9.46 10.70 11.70
C ILE A 22 -9.54 12.00 10.88
N LYS A 23 -10.59 12.16 10.08
CA LYS A 23 -10.83 13.34 9.22
C LYS A 23 -11.85 14.31 9.80
N ARG A 24 -12.39 14.04 10.97
CA ARG A 24 -13.35 14.91 11.65
C ARG A 24 -12.66 15.75 12.70
N SER A 25 -13.11 17.01 12.84
CA SER A 25 -12.75 17.85 13.95
C SER A 25 -13.46 17.36 15.23
N LEU A 26 -12.77 17.46 16.34
CA LEU A 26 -13.31 17.31 17.69
C LEU A 26 -13.41 18.72 18.32
N GLU A 27 -13.87 18.80 19.57
CA GLU A 27 -13.70 20.04 20.33
C GLU A 27 -12.20 20.39 20.43
N GLU A 28 -11.85 21.67 20.35
CA GLU A 28 -10.47 22.17 20.29
C GLU A 28 -9.53 21.51 21.32
N LYS A 29 -10.02 21.31 22.55
CA LYS A 29 -9.25 20.68 23.65
C LYS A 29 -8.84 19.22 23.41
N TYR A 30 -9.42 18.54 22.41
CA TYR A 30 -9.11 17.14 22.05
C TYR A 30 -8.34 17.01 20.75
N ASN A 31 -8.14 18.10 20.03
CA ASN A 31 -7.33 18.11 18.82
C ASN A 31 -5.85 18.34 19.16
N PRO A 32 -4.92 17.79 18.39
CA PRO A 32 -3.52 18.18 18.51
C PRO A 32 -3.30 19.61 17.99
N ASP A 33 -2.35 20.34 18.57
CA ASP A 33 -1.95 21.67 18.10
C ASP A 33 -1.35 21.61 16.69
N VAL A 34 -0.65 20.51 16.39
CA VAL A 34 -0.05 20.27 15.08
C VAL A 34 -0.30 18.82 14.66
N VAL A 35 -0.79 18.62 13.45
CA VAL A 35 -0.86 17.32 12.78
C VAL A 35 0.33 17.20 11.83
N LEU A 36 1.22 16.25 12.11
CA LEU A 36 2.35 15.90 11.28
C LEU A 36 1.99 14.74 10.36
N THR A 37 2.31 14.82 9.08
CA THR A 37 1.99 13.78 8.11
C THR A 37 3.23 13.08 7.55
N SER A 38 3.06 11.82 7.13
CA SER A 38 4.14 11.00 6.56
C SER A 38 4.52 11.39 5.13
N GLY A 39 3.71 12.22 4.48
CA GLY A 39 3.94 12.69 3.13
C GLY A 39 2.89 13.71 2.70
N ILE A 40 3.06 14.24 1.50
CA ILE A 40 2.22 15.28 0.90
C ILE A 40 0.80 14.76 0.67
N ILE A 41 0.63 13.51 0.22
CA ILE A 41 -0.69 12.90 -0.01
C ILE A 41 -1.55 12.93 1.26
N ALA A 42 -0.99 12.54 2.41
CA ALA A 42 -1.71 12.58 3.68
C ALA A 42 -2.01 14.02 4.10
N LYS A 43 -1.07 14.95 3.94
CA LYS A 43 -1.26 16.38 4.20
C LYS A 43 -2.45 16.93 3.42
N ASP A 44 -2.50 16.72 2.12
CA ASP A 44 -3.58 17.17 1.24
C ASP A 44 -4.94 16.62 1.64
N ILE A 45 -5.00 15.34 2.10
CA ILE A 45 -6.25 14.74 2.58
C ILE A 45 -6.75 15.47 3.82
N PHE A 46 -5.87 15.74 4.78
CA PHE A 46 -6.26 16.45 6.00
C PHE A 46 -6.68 17.88 5.72
N GLU A 47 -5.94 18.64 4.92
CA GLU A 47 -6.29 20.01 4.54
C GLU A 47 -7.65 20.10 3.83
N LYS A 48 -7.95 19.16 2.93
CA LYS A 48 -9.24 19.08 2.23
C LYS A 48 -10.40 18.61 3.13
N SER A 49 -10.09 17.98 4.25
CA SER A 49 -11.12 17.46 5.18
C SER A 49 -11.70 18.51 6.10
N GLN A 50 -11.29 19.78 6.01
CA GLN A 50 -11.74 20.88 6.87
C GLN A 50 -11.64 20.55 8.37
N ILE A 51 -10.58 19.85 8.76
CA ILE A 51 -10.30 19.63 10.17
C ILE A 51 -9.95 21.00 10.77
N GLU A 52 -10.83 21.54 11.61
CA GLU A 52 -10.58 22.76 12.40
C GLU A 52 -9.56 22.51 13.53
N SER A 53 -8.63 21.64 13.32
CA SER A 53 -7.53 21.38 14.24
C SER A 53 -6.33 22.12 13.69
N GLY A 54 -5.56 22.68 14.57
CA GLY A 54 -4.29 23.33 14.40
C GLY A 54 -3.54 23.24 13.07
N LYS A 55 -2.28 23.47 13.07
CA LYS A 55 -1.44 23.45 11.88
C LYS A 55 -1.26 22.03 11.34
N ILE A 56 -1.35 21.85 10.03
CA ILE A 56 -1.00 20.60 9.35
C ILE A 56 0.37 20.79 8.66
N ALA A 57 1.34 19.94 9.00
CA ALA A 57 2.68 20.01 8.46
C ALA A 57 3.17 18.64 7.95
N CYS A 58 3.93 18.62 6.87
CA CYS A 58 4.55 17.40 6.36
C CYS A 58 5.90 17.18 7.07
N LEU A 59 5.95 16.16 7.94
CA LEU A 59 7.20 15.73 8.57
C LEU A 59 7.99 14.77 7.69
N GLY A 60 7.29 14.00 6.86
CA GLY A 60 7.88 12.87 6.14
C GLY A 60 7.92 11.58 6.96
N SER A 61 8.60 10.56 6.45
CA SER A 61 8.60 9.22 7.02
C SER A 61 9.93 8.50 6.83
N TYR A 62 10.33 7.71 7.82
CA TYR A 62 11.43 6.75 7.69
C TYR A 62 11.13 5.61 6.69
N LYS A 63 9.86 5.48 6.26
CA LYS A 63 9.43 4.54 5.21
C LYS A 63 9.73 5.05 3.80
N HIS A 64 10.14 6.31 3.66
CA HIS A 64 10.60 6.82 2.37
C HIS A 64 11.73 5.95 1.81
N ARG A 65 11.68 5.67 0.52
CA ARG A 65 12.72 4.94 -0.23
C ARG A 65 13.04 5.70 -1.51
N THR A 66 14.31 5.83 -1.80
CA THR A 66 14.75 6.28 -3.13
C THR A 66 14.27 5.28 -4.18
N PRO A 67 13.72 5.72 -5.32
CA PRO A 67 13.30 4.84 -6.40
C PRO A 67 14.47 3.94 -6.83
N ASN A 68 14.22 2.62 -6.85
CA ASN A 68 15.13 1.62 -7.38
C ASN A 68 14.35 0.79 -8.38
N LEU A 69 14.46 1.16 -9.66
CA LEU A 69 13.70 0.52 -10.73
C LEU A 69 14.01 -0.96 -10.80
N THR A 70 12.97 -1.75 -10.79
CA THR A 70 13.09 -3.19 -10.98
C THR A 70 13.52 -3.51 -12.41
N THR A 71 14.40 -4.49 -12.52
CA THR A 71 14.70 -5.21 -13.75
C THR A 71 13.94 -6.52 -13.82
N GLY A 72 12.90 -6.66 -12.98
CA GLY A 72 12.15 -7.88 -12.77
C GLY A 72 11.67 -8.54 -14.05
N GLU A 73 11.61 -9.86 -14.01
CA GLU A 73 11.18 -10.68 -15.13
C GLU A 73 9.73 -10.34 -15.49
N ALA A 74 9.46 -10.20 -16.78
CA ALA A 74 8.09 -10.11 -17.29
C ALA A 74 7.31 -11.36 -16.84
N GLN A 75 6.05 -11.17 -16.46
CA GLN A 75 5.15 -12.21 -15.98
C GLN A 75 5.41 -12.73 -14.55
N CYS A 76 5.97 -11.93 -13.67
CA CYS A 76 6.04 -12.23 -12.25
C CYS A 76 5.21 -11.23 -11.43
N CYS A 77 4.26 -11.72 -10.65
CA CYS A 77 3.38 -10.91 -9.82
C CYS A 77 3.67 -11.11 -8.33
N LEU A 78 3.97 -10.03 -7.63
CA LEU A 78 4.10 -10.02 -6.19
C LEU A 78 2.70 -9.92 -5.54
N VAL A 79 2.34 -10.87 -4.68
CA VAL A 79 1.07 -10.85 -3.94
C VAL A 79 1.33 -10.37 -2.52
N VAL A 80 0.81 -9.18 -2.19
CA VAL A 80 1.09 -8.48 -0.91
C VAL A 80 -0.20 -8.21 -0.13
N PRO A 81 -0.69 -9.20 0.66
CA PRO A 81 -1.84 -9.01 1.54
C PRO A 81 -1.51 -8.13 2.75
N GLU A 82 -2.55 -7.74 3.47
CA GLU A 82 -2.44 -7.15 4.81
C GLU A 82 -2.06 -8.17 5.88
N GLY A 83 -1.88 -7.69 7.13
CA GLY A 83 -1.58 -8.51 8.29
C GLY A 83 -2.77 -9.31 8.86
N LEU A 84 -3.76 -9.68 8.04
CA LEU A 84 -4.92 -10.48 8.42
C LEU A 84 -4.98 -11.77 7.59
N VAL A 85 -5.17 -12.91 8.25
CA VAL A 85 -5.27 -14.22 7.59
C VAL A 85 -6.39 -14.23 6.55
N SER A 86 -7.55 -13.64 6.86
CA SER A 86 -8.68 -13.53 5.90
C SER A 86 -8.28 -12.81 4.61
N GLU A 87 -7.54 -11.74 4.70
CA GLU A 87 -7.07 -10.98 3.53
C GLU A 87 -6.03 -11.75 2.72
N CYS A 88 -5.14 -12.48 3.40
CA CYS A 88 -4.23 -13.41 2.73
C CYS A 88 -4.99 -14.46 1.92
N LEU A 89 -5.99 -15.10 2.54
CA LEU A 89 -6.80 -16.14 1.89
C LEU A 89 -7.55 -15.62 0.67
N ILE A 90 -8.05 -14.39 0.72
CA ILE A 90 -8.75 -13.76 -0.40
C ILE A 90 -7.80 -13.62 -1.60
N LEU A 91 -6.63 -13.01 -1.43
CA LEU A 91 -5.66 -12.80 -2.50
C LEU A 91 -5.03 -14.11 -2.99
N PHE A 92 -4.72 -15.03 -2.07
CA PHE A 92 -4.12 -16.32 -2.41
C PHE A 92 -5.08 -17.22 -3.18
N LYS A 93 -6.37 -17.22 -2.86
CA LYS A 93 -7.38 -17.97 -3.64
C LYS A 93 -7.51 -17.43 -5.06
N LEU A 94 -7.52 -16.11 -5.25
CA LEU A 94 -7.57 -15.51 -6.58
C LEU A 94 -6.35 -15.90 -7.41
N SER A 95 -5.15 -15.66 -6.87
CA SER A 95 -3.89 -15.94 -7.57
C SER A 95 -3.65 -17.45 -7.79
N LEU A 96 -4.04 -18.31 -6.84
CA LEU A 96 -3.99 -19.77 -7.00
C LEU A 96 -4.88 -20.27 -8.14
N GLY A 97 -6.10 -19.73 -8.22
CA GLY A 97 -7.02 -20.08 -9.31
C GLY A 97 -6.45 -19.67 -10.67
N TYR A 98 -5.86 -18.48 -10.74
CA TYR A 98 -5.22 -17.99 -11.96
C TYR A 98 -3.95 -18.79 -12.31
N ALA A 99 -3.07 -19.06 -11.34
CA ALA A 99 -1.84 -19.81 -11.55
C ALA A 99 -2.05 -21.21 -12.13
N LYS A 100 -3.14 -21.90 -11.72
CA LYS A 100 -3.52 -23.20 -12.27
C LYS A 100 -3.92 -23.14 -13.74
N GLN A 101 -4.50 -22.03 -14.18
CA GLN A 101 -4.98 -21.84 -15.55
C GLN A 101 -3.88 -21.31 -16.47
N TYR A 102 -2.95 -20.54 -15.93
CA TYR A 102 -1.88 -19.84 -16.66
C TYR A 102 -0.50 -20.16 -16.04
N PRO A 103 0.12 -21.32 -16.40
CA PRO A 103 1.34 -21.79 -15.77
C PRO A 103 2.57 -20.92 -16.05
N ASP A 104 2.53 -20.10 -17.09
CA ASP A 104 3.64 -19.18 -17.44
C ASP A 104 3.68 -17.94 -16.53
N GLN A 105 2.53 -17.58 -15.90
CA GLN A 105 2.49 -16.47 -14.96
C GLN A 105 3.04 -16.90 -13.60
N GLN A 106 4.15 -16.30 -13.18
CA GLN A 106 4.76 -16.54 -11.88
C GLN A 106 4.11 -15.69 -10.79
N PHE A 107 4.04 -16.22 -9.57
CA PHE A 107 3.57 -15.51 -8.40
C PHE A 107 4.54 -15.68 -7.24
N ILE A 108 4.84 -14.58 -6.55
CA ILE A 108 5.52 -14.60 -5.26
C ILE A 108 4.48 -14.26 -4.19
N TRP A 109 4.15 -15.22 -3.34
CA TRP A 109 3.28 -15.01 -2.20
C TRP A 109 4.11 -14.54 -1.00
N ARG A 110 3.87 -13.32 -0.58
CA ARG A 110 4.52 -12.73 0.57
C ARG A 110 3.52 -12.46 1.68
N LEU A 111 3.86 -12.84 2.92
CA LEU A 111 3.07 -12.53 4.10
C LEU A 111 3.51 -11.21 4.74
N HIS A 112 2.58 -10.60 5.47
CA HIS A 112 2.92 -9.53 6.40
C HIS A 112 3.85 -10.07 7.50
N PRO A 113 4.82 -9.31 8.03
CA PRO A 113 5.75 -9.78 9.06
C PRO A 113 5.13 -10.34 10.35
N LEU A 114 3.87 -10.02 10.63
CA LEU A 114 3.12 -10.56 11.77
C LEU A 114 2.50 -11.95 11.54
N LEU A 115 2.59 -12.48 10.32
CA LEU A 115 1.98 -13.76 9.92
C LEU A 115 3.06 -14.74 9.44
N ASN A 116 2.74 -16.01 9.54
CA ASN A 116 3.53 -17.09 8.94
C ASN A 116 2.66 -18.01 8.08
N PHE A 117 3.27 -18.83 7.22
CA PHE A 117 2.53 -19.71 6.32
C PHE A 117 1.79 -20.84 7.04
N ASP A 118 2.18 -21.17 8.27
CA ASP A 118 1.43 -22.15 9.09
C ASP A 118 0.06 -21.63 9.48
N ASP A 119 -0.09 -20.31 9.69
CA ASP A 119 -1.40 -19.72 9.94
C ASP A 119 -2.31 -19.84 8.70
N ILE A 120 -1.76 -19.68 7.50
CA ILE A 120 -2.50 -19.88 6.26
C ILE A 120 -2.90 -21.34 6.06
N ARG A 121 -1.99 -22.29 6.38
CA ARG A 121 -2.25 -23.74 6.30
C ARG A 121 -3.41 -24.19 7.18
N LYS A 122 -3.50 -23.67 8.41
CA LYS A 122 -4.60 -23.95 9.35
C LYS A 122 -5.99 -23.56 8.80
N HIS A 123 -6.05 -22.65 7.84
CA HIS A 123 -7.28 -22.17 7.22
C HIS A 123 -7.56 -22.80 5.85
N GLY A 124 -7.00 -23.97 5.57
CA GLY A 124 -7.38 -24.84 4.45
C GLY A 124 -6.66 -24.54 3.13
N VAL A 125 -5.58 -23.79 3.12
CA VAL A 125 -4.71 -23.68 1.95
C VAL A 125 -3.65 -24.77 2.02
N SER A 126 -3.68 -25.70 1.07
CA SER A 126 -2.67 -26.76 0.96
C SER A 126 -1.40 -26.20 0.32
N LEU A 127 -0.45 -25.80 1.17
CA LEU A 127 0.83 -25.26 0.69
C LEU A 127 1.75 -26.31 0.05
N ASN A 128 1.51 -27.60 0.35
CA ASN A 128 2.31 -28.70 -0.20
C ASN A 128 1.91 -29.10 -1.64
N SER A 129 0.81 -28.58 -2.14
CA SER A 129 0.28 -28.88 -3.48
C SER A 129 0.07 -27.62 -4.32
N LEU A 130 0.89 -26.62 -4.10
CA LEU A 130 0.87 -25.41 -4.93
C LEU A 130 1.42 -25.73 -6.33
N PRO A 131 0.88 -25.09 -7.38
CA PRO A 131 1.48 -25.10 -8.70
C PRO A 131 2.93 -24.60 -8.66
N SER A 132 3.78 -25.09 -9.56
CA SER A 132 5.22 -24.75 -9.62
C SER A 132 5.48 -23.26 -9.88
N ASN A 133 4.50 -22.53 -10.39
CA ASN A 133 4.57 -21.09 -10.65
C ASN A 133 4.11 -20.23 -9.46
N ILE A 134 3.93 -20.81 -8.26
CA ILE A 134 3.70 -20.07 -7.00
C ILE A 134 4.88 -20.33 -6.07
N HIS A 135 5.55 -19.26 -5.66
CA HIS A 135 6.68 -19.26 -4.74
C HIS A 135 6.32 -18.59 -3.43
N LEU A 136 6.56 -19.27 -2.30
CA LEU A 136 6.41 -18.67 -0.97
C LEU A 136 7.64 -17.85 -0.63
N SER A 137 7.48 -16.58 -0.33
CA SER A 137 8.61 -15.70 -0.04
C SER A 137 9.15 -15.88 1.37
N GLU A 138 10.47 -15.97 1.47
CA GLU A 138 11.27 -15.87 2.69
C GLU A 138 12.26 -14.69 2.63
N ASN A 139 12.21 -13.91 1.55
CA ASN A 139 13.13 -12.80 1.28
C ASN A 139 12.68 -11.47 1.92
N SER A 140 13.48 -10.42 1.78
CA SER A 140 13.03 -9.06 2.06
C SER A 140 11.95 -8.60 1.06
N LEU A 141 11.17 -7.56 1.41
CA LEU A 141 10.20 -6.98 0.48
C LEU A 141 10.90 -6.42 -0.78
N ASP A 142 12.05 -5.79 -0.59
CA ASP A 142 12.80 -5.19 -1.68
C ASP A 142 13.35 -6.25 -2.65
N ASP A 143 13.82 -7.41 -2.14
CA ASP A 143 14.28 -8.53 -2.98
C ASP A 143 13.14 -9.15 -3.80
N ASP A 144 11.94 -9.27 -3.22
CA ASP A 144 10.78 -9.78 -3.94
C ASP A 144 10.29 -8.81 -5.00
N ILE A 145 10.28 -7.50 -4.69
CA ILE A 145 9.93 -6.44 -5.64
C ILE A 145 10.85 -6.51 -6.87
N GLN A 146 12.16 -6.70 -6.67
CA GLN A 146 13.12 -6.73 -7.78
C GLN A 146 12.92 -7.89 -8.76
N LYS A 147 12.16 -8.92 -8.38
CA LYS A 147 11.84 -10.09 -9.23
C LYS A 147 10.54 -9.94 -10.01
N CYS A 148 9.73 -8.93 -9.73
CA CYS A 148 8.37 -8.81 -10.25
C CYS A 148 8.20 -7.60 -11.15
N ASP A 149 7.20 -7.65 -12.04
CA ASP A 149 6.75 -6.56 -12.90
C ASP A 149 5.40 -5.95 -12.45
N SER A 150 4.68 -6.67 -11.61
CA SER A 150 3.35 -6.29 -11.13
C SER A 150 3.16 -6.67 -9.66
N ALA A 151 2.19 -6.04 -8.99
CA ALA A 151 1.85 -6.34 -7.61
C ALA A 151 0.32 -6.40 -7.43
N LEU A 152 -0.16 -7.55 -6.94
CA LEU A 152 -1.55 -7.80 -6.57
C LEU A 152 -1.76 -7.52 -5.09
N TYR A 153 -2.69 -6.63 -4.75
CA TYR A 153 -2.88 -6.15 -3.39
C TYR A 153 -4.35 -5.81 -3.07
N ARG A 154 -4.63 -5.57 -1.78
CA ARG A 154 -5.88 -4.97 -1.27
C ARG A 154 -5.56 -3.80 -0.34
N GLY A 155 -5.45 -4.00 0.99
CA GLY A 155 -5.21 -2.95 1.98
C GLY A 155 -3.73 -2.72 2.35
N SER A 156 -2.82 -3.47 1.76
CA SER A 156 -1.40 -3.42 2.12
C SER A 156 -0.69 -2.17 1.61
N THR A 157 -0.03 -1.44 2.51
CA THR A 157 0.82 -0.30 2.13
C THR A 157 2.15 -0.70 1.49
N ALA A 158 2.50 -1.99 1.43
CA ALA A 158 3.64 -2.49 0.66
C ALA A 158 3.52 -2.17 -0.84
N ILE A 159 2.29 -1.91 -1.33
CA ILE A 159 2.06 -1.45 -2.71
C ILE A 159 2.76 -0.13 -3.00
N VAL A 160 2.95 0.75 -2.00
CA VAL A 160 3.66 2.03 -2.20
C VAL A 160 5.13 1.78 -2.56
N ASN A 161 5.78 0.80 -1.88
CA ASN A 161 7.15 0.40 -2.22
C ASN A 161 7.22 -0.26 -3.61
N ALA A 162 6.22 -1.07 -3.95
CA ALA A 162 6.16 -1.74 -5.25
C ALA A 162 6.04 -0.74 -6.42
N ILE A 163 5.12 0.24 -6.34
CA ILE A 163 5.00 1.27 -7.39
C ILE A 163 6.19 2.23 -7.42
N ASN A 164 6.84 2.47 -6.28
CA ASN A 164 8.08 3.24 -6.22
C ASN A 164 9.22 2.56 -7.01
N ALA A 165 9.25 1.24 -7.02
CA ALA A 165 10.17 0.45 -7.82
C ALA A 165 9.69 0.21 -9.27
N GLY A 166 8.52 0.73 -9.62
CA GLY A 166 7.99 0.68 -10.98
C GLY A 166 7.09 -0.51 -11.30
N LEU A 167 6.66 -1.32 -10.31
CA LEU A 167 5.70 -2.39 -10.52
C LEU A 167 4.31 -1.82 -10.88
N LYS A 168 3.59 -2.56 -11.74
CA LYS A 168 2.21 -2.26 -12.07
C LYS A 168 1.29 -2.67 -10.91
N PRO A 169 0.53 -1.74 -10.29
CA PRO A 169 -0.39 -2.07 -9.20
C PRO A 169 -1.71 -2.65 -9.72
N ILE A 170 -2.12 -3.78 -9.16
CA ILE A 170 -3.40 -4.45 -9.44
C ILE A 170 -4.17 -4.57 -8.12
N TYR A 171 -5.20 -3.76 -7.95
CA TYR A 171 -6.07 -3.77 -6.79
C TYR A 171 -7.17 -4.81 -6.94
N TYR A 172 -7.26 -5.75 -6.01
CA TYR A 172 -8.36 -6.71 -5.99
C TYR A 172 -9.53 -6.21 -5.14
N LYS A 173 -10.71 -6.15 -5.72
CA LYS A 173 -11.97 -5.81 -5.08
C LYS A 173 -12.94 -6.98 -5.25
N GLN A 174 -13.45 -7.56 -4.15
CA GLN A 174 -14.28 -8.78 -4.23
C GLN A 174 -15.64 -8.55 -4.89
N SER A 175 -16.22 -7.36 -4.75
CA SER A 175 -17.47 -6.99 -5.39
C SER A 175 -17.56 -5.48 -5.63
N THR A 176 -18.49 -5.04 -6.47
CA THR A 176 -18.75 -3.62 -6.73
C THR A 176 -19.18 -2.86 -5.46
N ASP A 177 -19.91 -3.51 -4.57
CA ASP A 177 -20.50 -2.90 -3.37
C ASP A 177 -19.55 -2.90 -2.17
N GLU A 178 -18.40 -3.58 -2.27
CA GLU A 178 -17.40 -3.61 -1.23
C GLU A 178 -16.81 -2.20 -0.98
N LEU A 179 -16.71 -1.82 0.28
CA LEU A 179 -16.00 -0.59 0.66
C LEU A 179 -14.51 -0.74 0.33
N SER A 180 -13.97 0.22 -0.37
CA SER A 180 -12.57 0.21 -0.78
C SER A 180 -11.63 0.34 0.42
N ILE A 181 -10.72 -0.61 0.56
CA ILE A 181 -9.57 -0.58 1.48
C ILE A 181 -8.26 -0.30 0.73
N ASP A 182 -8.33 0.29 -0.45
CA ASP A 182 -7.19 0.65 -1.27
C ASP A 182 -6.38 1.79 -0.64
N PRO A 183 -5.12 1.59 -0.21
CA PRO A 183 -4.31 2.63 0.41
C PRO A 183 -3.88 3.72 -0.57
N ILE A 184 -3.89 3.42 -1.87
CA ILE A 184 -3.53 4.35 -2.95
C ILE A 184 -4.76 4.73 -3.80
N TYR A 185 -5.93 4.88 -3.16
CA TYR A 185 -7.21 5.15 -3.85
C TYR A 185 -7.23 6.46 -4.64
N GLN A 186 -6.38 7.43 -4.31
CA GLN A 186 -6.23 8.68 -5.05
C GLN A 186 -5.57 8.48 -6.42
N GLN A 187 -4.68 7.49 -6.51
CA GLN A 187 -4.00 7.16 -7.75
C GLN A 187 -4.96 6.45 -8.71
N LYS A 188 -5.28 7.10 -9.83
CA LYS A 188 -6.21 6.57 -10.84
C LYS A 188 -5.48 6.03 -12.08
N GLN A 189 -4.41 6.70 -12.47
CA GLN A 189 -3.67 6.36 -13.67
C GLN A 189 -2.68 5.21 -13.38
N GLY A 190 -2.64 4.23 -14.27
CA GLY A 190 -1.68 3.12 -14.18
C GLY A 190 -2.01 2.04 -13.15
N LYS A 191 -3.14 2.18 -12.44
CA LYS A 191 -3.67 1.18 -11.51
C LYS A 191 -4.82 0.43 -12.16
N GLU A 192 -4.77 -0.89 -12.09
CA GLU A 192 -5.89 -1.74 -12.50
C GLU A 192 -6.72 -2.16 -11.27
N THR A 193 -8.03 -2.27 -11.44
CA THR A 193 -8.93 -2.83 -10.41
C THR A 193 -9.60 -4.05 -11.00
N VAL A 194 -9.52 -5.18 -10.28
CA VAL A 194 -10.01 -6.47 -10.76
C VAL A 194 -10.90 -7.13 -9.71
N GLN A 195 -11.92 -7.88 -10.17
CA GLN A 195 -12.88 -8.60 -9.31
C GLN A 195 -12.83 -10.12 -9.50
N ASN A 196 -12.21 -10.58 -10.58
CA ASN A 196 -12.16 -11.99 -10.95
C ASN A 196 -10.92 -12.31 -11.80
N GLN A 197 -10.75 -13.61 -12.12
CA GLN A 197 -9.61 -14.09 -12.90
C GLN A 197 -9.56 -13.57 -14.34
N ASN A 198 -10.72 -13.33 -14.98
CA ASN A 198 -10.75 -12.78 -16.33
C ASN A 198 -10.26 -11.33 -16.38
N GLU A 199 -10.69 -10.51 -15.42
CA GLU A 199 -10.21 -9.14 -15.29
C GLU A 199 -8.73 -9.11 -14.90
N LEU A 200 -8.28 -10.04 -14.04
CA LEU A 200 -6.87 -10.19 -13.70
C LEU A 200 -6.04 -10.55 -14.94
N HIS A 201 -6.55 -11.41 -15.83
CA HIS A 201 -5.90 -11.72 -17.10
C HIS A 201 -5.76 -10.49 -18.00
N LEU A 202 -6.82 -9.69 -18.12
CA LEU A 202 -6.76 -8.44 -18.87
C LEU A 202 -5.77 -7.45 -18.27
N ALA A 203 -5.74 -7.36 -16.93
CA ALA A 203 -4.82 -6.49 -16.21
C ALA A 203 -3.35 -6.89 -16.46
N PHE A 204 -3.01 -8.20 -16.45
CA PHE A 204 -1.65 -8.65 -16.75
C PHE A 204 -1.22 -8.31 -18.18
N ASN A 205 -2.11 -8.44 -19.16
CA ASN A 205 -1.82 -8.15 -20.57
C ASN A 205 -1.78 -6.66 -20.91
N LYS A 206 -2.20 -5.78 -20.00
CA LYS A 206 -2.18 -4.34 -20.22
C LYS A 206 -0.84 -3.74 -19.81
N ASN A 207 -0.10 -3.22 -20.76
CA ASN A 207 1.16 -2.53 -20.49
C ASN A 207 0.91 -1.13 -19.93
N ILE A 208 1.82 -0.67 -19.06
CA ILE A 208 1.92 0.72 -18.64
C ILE A 208 3.14 1.36 -19.31
N ASP A 209 2.95 2.54 -19.88
CA ASP A 209 4.03 3.28 -20.51
C ASP A 209 4.98 3.93 -19.49
N ALA A 210 6.13 4.43 -19.95
CA ALA A 210 7.13 5.05 -19.07
C ALA A 210 6.57 6.29 -18.34
N LYS A 211 5.71 7.07 -18.96
CA LYS A 211 5.09 8.25 -18.35
C LYS A 211 4.15 7.87 -17.20
N THR A 212 3.32 6.84 -17.42
CA THR A 212 2.43 6.31 -16.39
C THR A 212 3.23 5.71 -15.23
N ARG A 213 4.33 5.00 -15.53
CA ARG A 213 5.23 4.45 -14.51
C ARG A 213 5.86 5.55 -13.67
N GLN A 214 6.32 6.64 -14.30
CA GLN A 214 6.85 7.80 -13.61
C GLN A 214 5.81 8.44 -12.69
N ALA A 215 4.57 8.61 -13.16
CA ALA A 215 3.49 9.16 -12.33
C ALA A 215 3.16 8.30 -11.10
N LEU A 216 3.27 6.98 -11.20
CA LEU A 216 3.15 6.06 -10.06
C LEU A 216 4.29 6.26 -9.06
N GLN A 217 5.52 6.43 -9.54
CA GLN A 217 6.69 6.68 -8.70
C GLN A 217 6.58 8.03 -7.99
N ASP A 218 6.22 9.09 -8.71
CA ASP A 218 6.02 10.43 -8.14
C ASP A 218 4.96 10.38 -7.02
N PHE A 219 3.85 9.66 -7.26
CA PHE A 219 2.84 9.44 -6.23
C PHE A 219 3.41 8.71 -5.00
N ALA A 220 4.25 7.69 -5.19
CA ALA A 220 4.87 6.97 -4.07
C ALA A 220 5.84 7.86 -3.27
N GLN A 221 6.58 8.74 -3.94
CA GLN A 221 7.46 9.72 -3.30
C GLN A 221 6.67 10.76 -2.49
N ASP A 222 5.50 11.18 -2.98
CA ASP A 222 4.59 12.07 -2.26
C ASP A 222 3.83 11.36 -1.13
N PHE A 223 3.65 10.04 -1.22
CA PHE A 223 3.00 9.24 -0.18
C PHE A 223 3.89 9.10 1.07
N TYR A 224 5.18 8.87 0.89
CA TYR A 224 6.21 8.89 1.92
C TYR A 224 7.34 9.82 1.49
N THR A 225 7.34 11.07 1.98
CA THR A 225 8.44 12.00 1.74
C THR A 225 9.63 11.71 2.67
N PRO A 226 10.83 12.16 2.35
CA PRO A 226 11.98 12.09 3.27
C PRO A 226 11.65 12.67 4.64
N LEU A 227 12.10 12.01 5.70
CA LEU A 227 11.92 12.51 7.06
C LEU A 227 12.70 13.81 7.26
N ASN A 228 12.00 14.90 7.61
CA ASN A 228 12.58 16.21 7.85
C ASN A 228 12.49 16.59 9.33
N VAL A 229 13.50 16.19 10.10
CA VAL A 229 13.59 16.47 11.55
C VAL A 229 13.67 17.98 11.83
N ASN A 230 14.26 18.77 10.95
CA ASN A 230 14.33 20.23 11.12
C ASN A 230 12.94 20.88 11.05
N ALA A 231 12.03 20.33 10.22
CA ALA A 231 10.64 20.79 10.19
C ALA A 231 9.96 20.57 11.55
N LEU A 232 10.22 19.45 12.22
CA LEU A 232 9.71 19.18 13.57
C LEU A 232 10.29 20.17 14.60
N LEU A 233 11.59 20.41 14.57
CA LEU A 233 12.24 21.33 15.49
C LEU A 233 11.70 22.76 15.37
N ASN A 234 11.43 23.22 14.14
CA ASN A 234 10.81 24.53 13.90
C ASN A 234 9.40 24.63 14.49
N GLU A 235 8.64 23.51 14.51
CA GLU A 235 7.31 23.49 15.11
C GLU A 235 7.33 23.45 16.65
N ILE A 236 8.43 22.99 17.26
CA ILE A 236 8.59 22.91 18.71
C ILE A 236 9.07 24.26 19.28
N VAL A 237 9.92 24.97 18.54
CA VAL A 237 10.60 26.21 19.02
C VAL A 237 9.75 27.46 18.79
N CYS A 238 8.76 27.41 17.88
CA CYS A 238 7.80 28.49 17.65
C CYS A 238 6.55 28.32 18.49
#